data_04ba75eec736690c6a0fc712e4b4fde1
#
_entry.id   04ba75eec736690c6a0fc712e4b4fde1
#
_cell.length_a   1.000
_cell.length_b   1.000
_cell.length_c   1.000
_cell.angle_alpha   90.00
_cell.angle_beta   90.00
_cell.angle_gamma   90.00
#
_symmetry.space_group_name_H-M   'P 1'
#
loop_
_entity.id
_entity.type
_entity.pdbx_description
1 polymer ?
#
loop_
_entity_poly.entity_id
_entity_poly.type
_entity_poly.pdbx_seq_one_letter_code
_entity_poly.pdbx_strand_id
1 'polypeptide(L)'
;MKKLLLFLLCIFLIIPKANASTSSAYEYVLMDMNSGRVLASKNKDTPKLIASITKIMTCILAIENKDINDTVKVDESISKSYGSGIYISVGEEIKLIDLLYGLMLRSGNDAAIMISTYVSGSEEEFVRLMNNKAKELGMKNTIFYNSSGLDTETIGNKSTAYDMALLTKYAMQNETYRNIVKTKKHTVKTNLKSYIWHNKNKLLAYDYITGGKTGYTERAKRTLVSTASKDNMNLVVVTIQDSDDWNTHKSLYESAFNTYKSLKVLNKKNFQVLKDKYYDKLYIKNDVYLTLKKGQSKSLISHIKLEKKEKYKDGDIVGINYIYLGNKLVHKEPIYAKRISKKNSSLLSKIRKWIKND
;
A
#
# COMPACT_ATOMS: atom_id res chain seq x y z
N MET A 1 -17.86 36.77 66.32
CA MET A 1 -16.67 36.18 65.72
C MET A 1 -17.07 35.01 64.85
N LYS A 2 -17.27 35.24 63.56
CA LYS A 2 -17.69 34.22 62.58
C LYS A 2 -16.46 33.59 61.95
N LYS A 3 -16.23 32.30 62.16
CA LYS A 3 -15.16 31.54 61.50
C LYS A 3 -15.60 31.19 60.08
N LEU A 4 -14.95 31.76 59.08
CA LEU A 4 -15.12 31.46 57.66
C LEU A 4 -14.33 30.18 57.34
N LEU A 5 -15.04 29.09 57.07
CA LEU A 5 -14.45 27.80 56.67
C LEU A 5 -14.20 27.87 55.14
N LEU A 6 -12.96 27.98 54.73
CA LEU A 6 -12.57 27.97 53.31
C LEU A 6 -12.48 26.49 52.88
N PHE A 7 -13.47 26.03 52.06
CA PHE A 7 -13.47 24.69 51.52
C PHE A 7 -12.66 24.73 50.20
N LEU A 8 -11.41 24.25 50.26
CA LEU A 8 -10.55 24.13 49.08
C LEU A 8 -11.00 22.91 48.29
N LEU A 9 -11.77 23.11 47.20
CA LEU A 9 -12.20 22.08 46.28
C LEU A 9 -11.02 21.76 45.36
N CYS A 10 -10.23 20.73 45.69
CA CYS A 10 -9.23 20.15 44.77
C CYS A 10 -9.93 19.39 43.67
N ILE A 11 -10.20 20.04 42.54
CA ILE A 11 -10.60 19.38 41.31
C ILE A 11 -9.38 18.64 40.76
N PHE A 12 -9.30 17.35 41.03
CA PHE A 12 -8.39 16.46 40.31
C PHE A 12 -8.84 16.42 38.85
N LEU A 13 -8.21 17.25 38.01
CA LEU A 13 -8.27 17.07 36.58
C LEU A 13 -7.63 15.72 36.25
N ILE A 14 -8.44 14.68 36.09
CA ILE A 14 -8.03 13.42 35.49
C ILE A 14 -7.78 13.74 34.01
N ILE A 15 -6.56 14.16 33.71
CA ILE A 15 -6.08 14.22 32.33
C ILE A 15 -6.00 12.74 31.89
N PRO A 16 -6.78 12.29 30.91
CA PRO A 16 -6.61 10.95 30.39
C PRO A 16 -5.18 10.88 29.84
N LYS A 17 -4.29 10.16 30.52
CA LYS A 17 -3.02 9.77 29.93
C LYS A 17 -3.36 9.05 28.63
N ALA A 18 -3.12 9.68 27.50
CA ALA A 18 -3.01 8.97 26.24
C ALA A 18 -1.92 7.92 26.47
N ASN A 19 -2.33 6.67 26.66
CA ASN A 19 -1.40 5.56 26.70
C ASN A 19 -0.71 5.57 25.32
N ALA A 20 0.47 6.17 25.27
CA ALA A 20 1.39 5.92 24.18
C ALA A 20 1.70 4.42 24.30
N SER A 21 1.15 3.64 23.38
CA SER A 21 1.49 2.24 23.23
C SER A 21 3.00 2.16 23.16
N THR A 22 3.63 1.62 24.19
CA THR A 22 5.08 1.39 24.21
C THR A 22 5.35 0.23 23.26
N SER A 23 5.49 0.52 21.97
CA SER A 23 5.86 -0.46 20.97
C SER A 23 7.26 -1.00 21.27
N SER A 24 7.41 -2.33 21.30
CA SER A 24 8.70 -3.00 21.39
C SER A 24 9.52 -2.90 20.10
N ALA A 25 8.92 -2.40 19.01
CA ALA A 25 9.58 -2.24 17.73
C ALA A 25 10.76 -1.26 17.82
N TYR A 26 11.88 -1.63 17.22
CA TYR A 26 12.97 -0.69 16.96
C TYR A 26 12.51 0.39 15.98
N GLU A 27 11.85 -0.01 14.91
CA GLU A 27 11.20 0.90 13.95
C GLU A 27 9.77 0.45 13.64
N TYR A 28 8.93 1.46 13.41
CA TYR A 28 7.61 1.23 12.84
C TYR A 28 7.10 2.42 12.04
N VAL A 29 6.16 2.11 11.15
CA VAL A 29 5.33 3.10 10.48
C VAL A 29 3.89 2.61 10.45
N LEU A 30 2.96 3.52 10.74
CA LEU A 30 1.54 3.40 10.45
C LEU A 30 1.21 4.44 9.38
N MET A 31 0.76 4.00 8.21
CA MET A 31 0.48 4.87 7.06
C MET A 31 -0.94 4.65 6.54
N ASP A 32 -1.60 5.73 6.16
CA ASP A 32 -2.82 5.70 5.36
C ASP A 32 -2.46 5.41 3.90
N MET A 33 -2.90 4.27 3.37
CA MET A 33 -2.56 3.84 2.01
C MET A 33 -3.26 4.68 0.93
N ASN A 34 -4.40 5.33 1.24
CA ASN A 34 -5.08 6.17 0.26
C ASN A 34 -4.24 7.41 -0.07
N SER A 35 -3.76 8.11 0.93
CA SER A 35 -2.98 9.35 0.77
C SER A 35 -1.46 9.17 0.83
N GLY A 36 -0.95 8.08 1.40
CA GLY A 36 0.47 7.91 1.76
C GLY A 36 0.88 8.68 3.03
N ARG A 37 -0.09 9.24 3.77
CA ARG A 37 0.19 9.99 4.99
C ARG A 37 0.64 9.07 6.11
N VAL A 38 1.77 9.39 6.74
CA VAL A 38 2.22 8.74 7.98
C VAL A 38 1.40 9.28 9.15
N LEU A 39 0.72 8.39 9.87
CA LEU A 39 -0.12 8.69 11.02
C LEU A 39 0.64 8.55 12.34
N ALA A 40 1.54 7.57 12.42
CA ALA A 40 2.45 7.35 13.54
C ALA A 40 3.74 6.67 13.03
N SER A 41 4.87 6.94 13.69
CA SER A 41 6.14 6.30 13.32
C SER A 41 7.18 6.43 14.43
N LYS A 42 8.16 5.52 14.38
CA LYS A 42 9.40 5.54 15.17
C LYS A 42 10.52 5.08 14.26
N ASN A 43 11.63 5.81 14.18
CA ASN A 43 12.83 5.48 13.38
C ASN A 43 12.52 5.06 11.92
N LYS A 44 11.44 5.54 11.33
CA LYS A 44 10.83 5.01 10.09
C LYS A 44 11.73 5.00 8.85
N ASP A 45 12.81 5.78 8.86
CA ASP A 45 13.73 5.98 7.74
C ASP A 45 15.11 5.30 7.96
N THR A 46 15.27 4.50 9.02
CA THR A 46 16.52 3.81 9.35
C THR A 46 16.63 2.49 8.56
N PRO A 47 17.64 2.29 7.69
CA PRO A 47 17.76 1.03 6.95
C PRO A 47 18.14 -0.15 7.86
N LYS A 48 17.38 -1.24 7.79
CA LYS A 48 17.60 -2.49 8.51
C LYS A 48 17.41 -3.70 7.60
N LEU A 49 17.92 -4.86 8.03
CA LEU A 49 17.58 -6.13 7.39
C LEU A 49 16.09 -6.41 7.53
N ILE A 50 15.45 -6.82 6.45
CA ILE A 50 14.00 -6.95 6.36
C ILE A 50 13.49 -8.39 6.28
N ALA A 51 14.39 -9.36 6.18
CA ALA A 51 14.01 -10.77 6.06
C ALA A 51 12.93 -10.99 4.97
N SER A 52 12.01 -11.92 5.21
CA SER A 52 11.01 -12.36 4.23
C SER A 52 9.88 -11.35 3.91
N ILE A 53 9.84 -10.17 4.52
CA ILE A 53 8.93 -9.12 3.99
C ILE A 53 9.40 -8.63 2.61
N THR A 54 10.63 -8.94 2.20
CA THR A 54 11.16 -8.87 0.82
C THR A 54 10.20 -9.47 -0.21
N LYS A 55 9.55 -10.60 0.13
CA LYS A 55 8.67 -11.35 -0.78
C LYS A 55 7.45 -10.58 -1.27
N ILE A 56 7.14 -9.43 -0.65
CA ILE A 56 6.14 -8.49 -1.16
C ILE A 56 6.58 -7.97 -2.54
N MET A 57 7.86 -7.58 -2.69
CA MET A 57 8.43 -7.14 -3.96
C MET A 57 8.45 -8.30 -4.98
N THR A 58 8.87 -9.47 -4.57
CA THR A 58 8.92 -10.66 -5.43
C THR A 58 7.52 -11.01 -5.96
N CYS A 59 6.51 -10.97 -5.10
CA CYS A 59 5.13 -11.27 -5.46
C CYS A 59 4.57 -10.28 -6.48
N ILE A 60 4.69 -8.97 -6.22
CA ILE A 60 4.10 -7.96 -7.11
C ILE A 60 4.80 -7.94 -8.47
N LEU A 61 6.11 -8.10 -8.52
CA LEU A 61 6.85 -8.15 -9.78
C LEU A 61 6.48 -9.37 -10.62
N ALA A 62 6.26 -10.52 -10.02
CA ALA A 62 5.81 -11.70 -10.75
C ALA A 62 4.42 -11.47 -11.38
N ILE A 63 3.48 -10.90 -10.62
CA ILE A 63 2.13 -10.58 -11.11
C ILE A 63 2.18 -9.56 -12.27
N GLU A 64 3.11 -8.61 -12.26
CA GLU A 64 3.22 -7.56 -13.28
C GLU A 64 3.91 -8.03 -14.56
N ASN A 65 4.74 -9.07 -14.51
CA ASN A 65 5.61 -9.45 -15.63
C ASN A 65 5.25 -10.79 -16.30
N LYS A 66 4.36 -11.57 -15.71
CA LYS A 66 3.96 -12.89 -16.25
C LYS A 66 2.45 -13.13 -16.11
N ASP A 67 1.92 -14.02 -16.93
CA ASP A 67 0.56 -14.53 -16.70
C ASP A 67 0.57 -15.44 -15.46
N ILE A 68 -0.23 -15.08 -14.48
CA ILE A 68 -0.35 -15.85 -13.23
C ILE A 68 -0.89 -17.29 -13.43
N ASN A 69 -1.49 -17.58 -14.59
CA ASN A 69 -2.00 -18.90 -14.95
C ASN A 69 -0.95 -19.78 -15.66
N ASP A 70 0.22 -19.23 -15.98
CA ASP A 70 1.31 -20.01 -16.57
C ASP A 70 1.68 -21.19 -15.69
N THR A 71 1.95 -22.33 -16.33
CA THR A 71 2.53 -23.50 -15.66
C THR A 71 4.05 -23.37 -15.63
N VAL A 72 4.60 -23.33 -14.44
CA VAL A 72 6.04 -23.27 -14.19
C VAL A 72 6.53 -24.71 -13.92
N LYS A 73 7.51 -25.15 -14.68
CA LYS A 73 8.23 -26.40 -14.42
C LYS A 73 9.40 -26.11 -13.47
N VAL A 74 9.36 -26.74 -12.31
CA VAL A 74 10.39 -26.56 -11.28
C VAL A 74 11.70 -27.19 -11.77
N ASP A 75 12.78 -26.41 -11.71
CA ASP A 75 14.11 -26.81 -12.13
C ASP A 75 15.11 -26.88 -10.94
N GLU A 76 16.35 -27.20 -11.24
CA GLU A 76 17.44 -27.36 -10.24
C GLU A 76 17.80 -26.06 -9.48
N SER A 77 17.30 -24.90 -9.91
CA SER A 77 17.58 -23.63 -9.23
C SER A 77 17.12 -23.63 -7.77
N ILE A 78 16.07 -24.40 -7.45
CA ILE A 78 15.57 -24.55 -6.08
C ILE A 78 16.56 -25.20 -5.12
N SER A 79 17.58 -25.94 -5.60
CA SER A 79 18.63 -26.56 -4.77
C SER A 79 19.43 -25.55 -3.97
N LYS A 80 19.47 -24.28 -4.42
CA LYS A 80 20.09 -23.16 -3.72
C LYS A 80 19.26 -22.64 -2.55
N SER A 81 18.00 -23.10 -2.40
CA SER A 81 17.11 -22.62 -1.33
C SER A 81 17.42 -23.30 0.00
N TYR A 82 17.32 -22.54 1.08
CA TYR A 82 17.37 -23.06 2.44
C TYR A 82 16.39 -22.30 3.35
N GLY A 83 16.19 -22.80 4.57
CA GLY A 83 15.26 -22.21 5.53
C GLY A 83 13.79 -22.54 5.25
N SER A 84 12.88 -21.53 5.26
CA SER A 84 11.47 -21.79 5.01
C SER A 84 11.20 -22.19 3.56
N GLY A 85 10.51 -23.32 3.33
CA GLY A 85 10.13 -23.81 2.01
C GLY A 85 8.66 -24.17 1.90
N ILE A 86 8.20 -24.35 0.68
CA ILE A 86 6.96 -25.04 0.35
C ILE A 86 7.25 -26.47 -0.14
N TYR A 87 8.54 -26.78 -0.29
CA TYR A 87 9.07 -28.11 -0.58
C TYR A 87 8.58 -28.65 -1.94
N ILE A 88 8.63 -27.79 -2.97
CA ILE A 88 8.46 -28.21 -4.36
C ILE A 88 9.63 -29.09 -4.81
N SER A 89 9.39 -29.96 -5.78
CA SER A 89 10.38 -30.93 -6.28
C SER A 89 10.77 -30.59 -7.72
N VAL A 90 12.02 -30.87 -8.09
CA VAL A 90 12.47 -30.73 -9.48
C VAL A 90 11.59 -31.59 -10.41
N GLY A 91 11.18 -31.05 -11.55
CA GLY A 91 10.26 -31.68 -12.49
C GLY A 91 8.77 -31.50 -12.14
N GLU A 92 8.47 -30.89 -11.00
CA GLU A 92 7.08 -30.56 -10.63
C GLU A 92 6.52 -29.44 -11.52
N GLU A 93 5.28 -29.59 -11.96
CA GLU A 93 4.56 -28.58 -12.73
C GLU A 93 3.52 -27.92 -11.84
N ILE A 94 3.68 -26.61 -11.62
CA ILE A 94 2.85 -25.83 -10.72
C ILE A 94 2.49 -24.48 -11.35
N LYS A 95 1.27 -24.00 -11.15
CA LYS A 95 0.88 -22.69 -11.67
C LYS A 95 1.63 -21.56 -10.93
N LEU A 96 1.95 -20.49 -11.66
CA LEU A 96 2.60 -19.32 -11.06
C LEU A 96 1.77 -18.76 -9.91
N ILE A 97 0.44 -18.69 -10.05
CA ILE A 97 -0.43 -18.21 -8.95
C ILE A 97 -0.28 -19.07 -7.68
N ASP A 98 -0.11 -20.39 -7.82
CA ASP A 98 0.06 -21.29 -6.69
C ASP A 98 1.44 -21.09 -6.04
N LEU A 99 2.50 -20.90 -6.84
CA LEU A 99 3.82 -20.49 -6.30
C LEU A 99 3.73 -19.20 -5.50
N LEU A 100 2.95 -18.20 -5.97
CA LEU A 100 2.73 -16.94 -5.26
C LEU A 100 1.99 -17.14 -3.94
N TYR A 101 1.01 -18.04 -3.88
CA TYR A 101 0.38 -18.44 -2.61
C TYR A 101 1.42 -19.08 -1.66
N GLY A 102 2.22 -20.02 -2.14
CA GLY A 102 3.28 -20.63 -1.35
C GLY A 102 4.30 -19.62 -0.84
N LEU A 103 4.73 -18.70 -1.70
CA LEU A 103 5.62 -17.58 -1.39
C LEU A 103 5.08 -16.73 -0.23
N MET A 104 3.83 -16.33 -0.30
CA MET A 104 3.26 -15.36 0.66
C MET A 104 2.75 -16.03 1.92
N LEU A 105 2.03 -17.16 1.84
CA LEU A 105 1.42 -17.83 2.98
C LEU A 105 2.46 -18.57 3.83
N ARG A 106 3.37 -19.31 3.16
CA ARG A 106 4.37 -20.17 3.82
C ARG A 106 5.76 -19.54 3.91
N SER A 107 5.97 -18.46 3.15
CA SER A 107 7.29 -17.82 3.04
C SER A 107 8.32 -18.70 2.33
N GLY A 108 7.89 -19.48 1.31
CA GLY A 108 8.75 -20.41 0.59
C GLY A 108 9.95 -19.71 -0.07
N ASN A 109 11.16 -20.11 0.29
CA ASN A 109 12.39 -19.61 -0.35
C ASN A 109 12.63 -20.31 -1.68
N ASP A 110 12.28 -21.58 -1.78
CA ASP A 110 12.21 -22.38 -3.01
C ASP A 110 11.26 -21.71 -4.03
N ALA A 111 10.06 -21.32 -3.59
CA ALA A 111 9.15 -20.56 -4.42
C ALA A 111 9.73 -19.21 -4.87
N ALA A 112 10.45 -18.49 -3.99
CA ALA A 112 11.06 -17.21 -4.34
C ALA A 112 12.10 -17.36 -5.46
N ILE A 113 12.99 -18.35 -5.34
CA ILE A 113 14.01 -18.66 -6.35
C ILE A 113 13.34 -19.06 -7.67
N MET A 114 12.38 -20.00 -7.63
CA MET A 114 11.70 -20.45 -8.83
C MET A 114 10.97 -19.33 -9.55
N ILE A 115 10.26 -18.48 -8.80
CA ILE A 115 9.57 -17.32 -9.36
C ILE A 115 10.58 -16.35 -9.99
N SER A 116 11.68 -16.02 -9.31
CA SER A 116 12.68 -15.08 -9.84
C SER A 116 13.33 -15.60 -11.13
N THR A 117 13.68 -16.87 -11.17
CA THR A 117 14.25 -17.53 -12.36
C THR A 117 13.21 -17.56 -13.50
N TYR A 118 11.96 -17.92 -13.21
CA TYR A 118 10.90 -17.94 -14.22
C TYR A 118 10.61 -16.57 -14.83
N VAL A 119 10.56 -15.53 -13.99
CA VAL A 119 10.22 -14.17 -14.43
C VAL A 119 11.34 -13.53 -15.25
N SER A 120 12.61 -13.68 -14.84
CA SER A 120 13.73 -12.92 -15.37
C SER A 120 14.88 -13.76 -15.92
N GLY A 121 14.76 -15.10 -15.96
CA GLY A 121 15.79 -16.02 -16.42
C GLY A 121 16.86 -16.34 -15.39
N SER A 122 17.10 -15.45 -14.41
CA SER A 122 17.97 -15.68 -13.28
C SER A 122 17.56 -14.84 -12.06
N GLU A 123 18.03 -15.21 -10.86
CA GLU A 123 17.81 -14.41 -9.66
C GLU A 123 18.53 -13.07 -9.73
N GLU A 124 19.71 -13.00 -10.35
CA GLU A 124 20.49 -11.77 -10.52
C GLU A 124 19.73 -10.72 -11.36
N GLU A 125 19.13 -11.15 -12.49
CA GLU A 125 18.30 -10.28 -13.33
C GLU A 125 17.03 -9.84 -12.57
N PHE A 126 16.43 -10.75 -11.80
CA PHE A 126 15.28 -10.42 -10.98
C PHE A 126 15.61 -9.39 -9.90
N VAL A 127 16.78 -9.50 -9.25
CA VAL A 127 17.27 -8.51 -8.28
C VAL A 127 17.45 -7.13 -8.93
N ARG A 128 17.92 -7.08 -10.19
CA ARG A 128 17.97 -5.82 -10.93
C ARG A 128 16.56 -5.21 -11.12
N LEU A 129 15.59 -6.06 -11.47
CA LEU A 129 14.19 -5.65 -11.58
C LEU A 129 13.63 -5.14 -10.25
N MET A 130 13.92 -5.83 -9.13
CA MET A 130 13.52 -5.40 -7.77
C MET A 130 14.08 -4.03 -7.42
N ASN A 131 15.35 -3.78 -7.67
CA ASN A 131 15.99 -2.50 -7.36
C ASN A 131 15.50 -1.36 -8.27
N ASN A 132 15.20 -1.65 -9.53
CA ASN A 132 14.58 -0.68 -10.45
C ASN A 132 13.19 -0.29 -9.97
N LYS A 133 12.34 -1.26 -9.57
CA LYS A 133 11.01 -0.99 -9.00
C LYS A 133 11.11 -0.20 -7.70
N ALA A 134 12.08 -0.49 -6.84
CA ALA A 134 12.32 0.28 -5.63
C ALA A 134 12.60 1.75 -5.92
N LYS A 135 13.44 2.06 -6.94
CA LYS A 135 13.69 3.43 -7.41
C LYS A 135 12.43 4.09 -7.94
N GLU A 136 11.65 3.38 -8.78
CA GLU A 136 10.38 3.85 -9.34
C GLU A 136 9.39 4.24 -8.25
N LEU A 137 9.28 3.44 -7.18
CA LEU A 137 8.40 3.68 -6.05
C LEU A 137 8.93 4.72 -5.06
N GLY A 138 10.15 5.25 -5.26
CA GLY A 138 10.76 6.22 -4.37
C GLY A 138 11.26 5.64 -3.04
N MET A 139 11.58 4.34 -3.00
CA MET A 139 12.15 3.64 -1.85
C MET A 139 13.64 3.98 -1.72
N LYS A 140 13.93 5.14 -1.15
CA LYS A 140 15.27 5.76 -1.19
C LYS A 140 16.34 5.03 -0.35
N ASN A 141 15.89 4.26 0.64
CA ASN A 141 16.77 3.58 1.60
C ASN A 141 16.65 2.06 1.49
N THR A 142 16.38 1.56 0.27
CA THR A 142 16.16 0.14 0.01
C THR A 142 17.16 -0.40 -0.99
N ILE A 143 17.70 -1.59 -0.68
CA ILE A 143 18.53 -2.36 -1.60
C ILE A 143 18.17 -3.85 -1.45
N PHE A 144 17.94 -4.51 -2.59
CA PHE A 144 17.71 -5.94 -2.67
C PHE A 144 18.95 -6.65 -3.22
N TYR A 145 19.25 -7.82 -2.67
CA TYR A 145 20.33 -8.73 -3.08
C TYR A 145 19.82 -10.12 -3.47
N ASN A 146 18.58 -10.46 -3.08
CA ASN A 146 17.93 -11.71 -3.42
C ASN A 146 16.40 -11.58 -3.38
N SER A 147 15.71 -12.58 -3.94
CA SER A 147 14.25 -12.63 -4.06
C SER A 147 13.53 -13.06 -2.79
N SER A 148 14.25 -13.70 -1.85
CA SER A 148 13.67 -14.39 -0.68
C SER A 148 13.71 -13.57 0.61
N GLY A 149 14.72 -12.71 0.78
CA GLY A 149 15.01 -11.98 2.01
C GLY A 149 15.89 -12.77 2.99
N LEU A 150 16.52 -13.86 2.54
CA LEU A 150 17.58 -14.50 3.30
C LEU A 150 18.79 -13.58 3.40
N ASP A 151 19.51 -13.66 4.50
CA ASP A 151 20.74 -12.93 4.74
C ASP A 151 21.87 -13.91 5.08
N THR A 152 23.07 -13.55 4.67
CA THR A 152 24.33 -14.17 5.07
C THR A 152 24.99 -13.31 6.15
N GLU A 153 26.18 -13.67 6.61
CA GLU A 153 26.93 -12.87 7.59
C GLU A 153 27.18 -11.43 7.12
N THR A 154 27.36 -11.21 5.83
CA THR A 154 27.76 -9.92 5.26
C THR A 154 26.67 -9.25 4.42
N ILE A 155 25.81 -10.01 3.75
CA ILE A 155 24.84 -9.54 2.76
C ILE A 155 23.42 -9.86 3.22
N GLY A 156 22.49 -8.95 2.92
CA GLY A 156 21.06 -9.14 3.12
C GLY A 156 20.28 -7.94 2.66
N ASN A 157 19.02 -8.17 2.27
CA ASN A 157 18.13 -7.11 1.82
C ASN A 157 17.89 -6.10 2.94
N LYS A 158 18.09 -4.82 2.62
CA LYS A 158 17.90 -3.71 3.56
C LYS A 158 16.81 -2.79 3.06
N SER A 159 15.97 -2.33 3.97
CA SER A 159 14.94 -1.33 3.72
C SER A 159 14.59 -0.61 5.02
N THR A 160 13.64 0.30 4.95
CA THR A 160 13.08 1.01 6.11
C THR A 160 11.61 0.67 6.29
N ALA A 161 11.07 0.92 7.47
CA ALA A 161 9.64 0.74 7.70
C ALA A 161 8.79 1.61 6.73
N TYR A 162 9.27 2.82 6.41
CA TYR A 162 8.61 3.72 5.46
C TYR A 162 8.63 3.18 4.02
N ASP A 163 9.79 2.74 3.53
CA ASP A 163 9.92 2.22 2.16
C ASP A 163 9.08 0.94 1.97
N MET A 164 9.06 0.05 2.97
CA MET A 164 8.21 -1.14 2.94
C MET A 164 6.71 -0.80 2.97
N ALA A 165 6.32 0.30 3.63
CA ALA A 165 4.94 0.79 3.57
C ALA A 165 4.59 1.35 2.20
N LEU A 166 5.52 2.05 1.50
CA LEU A 166 5.34 2.50 0.12
C LEU A 166 5.14 1.32 -0.83
N LEU A 167 6.00 0.30 -0.73
CA LEU A 167 5.87 -0.93 -1.50
C LEU A 167 4.54 -1.63 -1.26
N THR A 168 4.13 -1.75 0.00
CA THR A 168 2.86 -2.41 0.36
C THR A 168 1.65 -1.61 -0.14
N LYS A 169 1.68 -0.29 -0.01
CA LYS A 169 0.65 0.60 -0.58
C LYS A 169 0.50 0.38 -2.08
N TYR A 170 1.61 0.24 -2.81
CA TYR A 170 1.61 -0.04 -4.25
C TYR A 170 1.04 -1.43 -4.53
N ALA A 171 1.55 -2.48 -3.90
CA ALA A 171 1.12 -3.85 -4.11
C ALA A 171 -0.37 -4.05 -3.80
N MET A 172 -0.90 -3.37 -2.78
CA MET A 172 -2.33 -3.41 -2.41
C MET A 172 -3.26 -2.76 -3.44
N GLN A 173 -2.76 -2.07 -4.48
CA GLN A 173 -3.57 -1.61 -5.60
C GLN A 173 -3.92 -2.76 -6.57
N ASN A 174 -3.10 -3.83 -6.59
CA ASN A 174 -3.32 -5.00 -7.42
C ASN A 174 -4.31 -5.98 -6.76
N GLU A 175 -5.34 -6.40 -7.50
CA GLU A 175 -6.40 -7.27 -6.97
C GLU A 175 -5.89 -8.69 -6.66
N THR A 176 -5.07 -9.25 -7.55
CA THR A 176 -4.46 -10.59 -7.36
C THR A 176 -3.61 -10.60 -6.09
N TYR A 177 -2.77 -9.57 -5.89
CA TYR A 177 -1.98 -9.44 -4.67
C TYR A 177 -2.86 -9.40 -3.42
N ARG A 178 -3.93 -8.57 -3.41
CA ARG A 178 -4.88 -8.52 -2.27
C ARG A 178 -5.50 -9.87 -1.99
N ASN A 179 -5.90 -10.60 -3.03
CA ASN A 179 -6.50 -11.93 -2.90
C ASN A 179 -5.53 -12.93 -2.27
N ILE A 180 -4.26 -12.93 -2.68
CA ILE A 180 -3.23 -13.82 -2.13
C ILE A 180 -3.01 -13.51 -0.64
N VAL A 181 -2.74 -12.25 -0.27
CA VAL A 181 -2.28 -11.93 1.10
C VAL A 181 -3.38 -12.02 2.16
N LYS A 182 -4.66 -11.93 1.78
CA LYS A 182 -5.81 -12.13 2.69
C LYS A 182 -6.19 -13.61 2.90
N THR A 183 -5.69 -14.51 2.04
CA THR A 183 -6.07 -15.93 2.07
C THR A 183 -5.51 -16.61 3.32
N LYS A 184 -6.38 -17.27 4.07
CA LYS A 184 -6.02 -18.01 5.31
C LYS A 184 -5.47 -19.38 5.01
N LYS A 185 -6.03 -20.05 3.99
CA LYS A 185 -5.67 -21.42 3.59
C LYS A 185 -5.75 -21.55 2.07
N HIS A 186 -4.77 -22.17 1.45
CA HIS A 186 -4.74 -22.49 0.03
C HIS A 186 -4.40 -23.97 -0.20
N THR A 187 -5.09 -24.61 -1.12
CA THR A 187 -4.86 -26.02 -1.49
C THR A 187 -4.44 -26.09 -2.96
N VAL A 188 -3.37 -26.84 -3.21
CA VAL A 188 -2.78 -26.99 -4.53
C VAL A 188 -2.65 -28.48 -4.85
N LYS A 189 -2.91 -28.86 -6.10
CA LYS A 189 -2.60 -30.18 -6.64
C LYS A 189 -1.73 -29.99 -7.87
N THR A 190 -0.55 -30.59 -7.85
CA THR A 190 0.39 -30.62 -8.97
C THR A 190 0.38 -32.00 -9.64
N ASN A 191 1.24 -32.18 -10.64
CA ASN A 191 1.46 -33.49 -11.28
C ASN A 191 2.10 -34.52 -10.33
N LEU A 192 2.80 -34.07 -9.26
CA LEU A 192 3.52 -35.00 -8.36
C LEU A 192 2.80 -35.19 -7.01
N LYS A 193 2.21 -34.11 -6.44
CA LYS A 193 1.66 -34.15 -5.07
C LYS A 193 0.63 -33.04 -4.79
N SER A 194 0.08 -33.08 -3.60
CA SER A 194 -0.87 -32.06 -3.13
C SER A 194 -0.33 -31.31 -1.92
N TYR A 195 -0.69 -30.04 -1.82
CA TYR A 195 -0.28 -29.17 -0.72
C TYR A 195 -1.49 -28.53 -0.03
N ILE A 196 -1.34 -28.29 1.26
CA ILE A 196 -2.25 -27.46 2.03
C ILE A 196 -1.41 -26.42 2.78
N TRP A 197 -1.57 -25.16 2.40
CA TRP A 197 -0.80 -24.07 3.00
C TRP A 197 -1.68 -23.18 3.86
N HIS A 198 -1.30 -23.02 5.12
CA HIS A 198 -1.92 -22.08 6.05
C HIS A 198 -1.06 -20.81 6.14
N ASN A 199 -1.72 -19.66 6.11
CA ASN A 199 -1.05 -18.37 6.24
C ASN A 199 -0.44 -18.22 7.64
N LYS A 200 0.84 -17.82 7.70
CA LYS A 200 1.57 -17.57 8.95
C LYS A 200 1.11 -16.27 9.65
N ASN A 201 0.37 -15.40 8.97
CA ASN A 201 -0.09 -14.13 9.52
C ASN A 201 -1.27 -14.35 10.50
N LYS A 202 -0.97 -14.38 11.80
CA LYS A 202 -1.96 -14.56 12.86
C LYS A 202 -2.97 -13.42 12.96
N LEU A 203 -2.64 -12.22 12.47
CA LEU A 203 -3.54 -11.06 12.49
C LEU A 203 -4.79 -11.26 11.62
N LEU A 204 -4.78 -12.19 10.66
CA LEU A 204 -5.96 -12.54 9.86
C LEU A 204 -7.13 -13.11 10.69
N ALA A 205 -6.94 -13.32 11.98
CA ALA A 205 -8.04 -13.61 12.92
C ALA A 205 -8.95 -12.39 13.15
N TYR A 206 -8.46 -11.16 12.95
CA TYR A 206 -9.24 -9.93 13.09
C TYR A 206 -9.89 -9.53 11.78
N ASP A 207 -11.19 -9.22 11.80
CA ASP A 207 -11.99 -8.95 10.57
C ASP A 207 -11.53 -7.72 9.80
N TYR A 208 -10.92 -6.74 10.46
CA TYR A 208 -10.39 -5.55 9.81
C TYR A 208 -9.05 -5.77 9.09
N ILE A 209 -8.36 -6.89 9.32
CA ILE A 209 -7.08 -7.19 8.67
C ILE A 209 -7.30 -7.73 7.25
N THR A 210 -6.63 -7.11 6.29
CA THR A 210 -6.77 -7.39 4.87
C THR A 210 -5.60 -8.16 4.27
N GLY A 211 -4.53 -8.40 5.03
CA GLY A 211 -3.38 -9.17 4.57
C GLY A 211 -2.08 -8.81 5.28
N GLY A 212 -0.97 -9.28 4.72
CA GLY A 212 0.36 -8.95 5.20
C GLY A 212 1.40 -10.02 4.93
N LYS A 213 2.61 -9.81 5.46
CA LYS A 213 3.76 -10.74 5.34
C LYS A 213 4.61 -10.70 6.58
N THR A 214 4.95 -11.88 7.10
CA THR A 214 5.88 -12.08 8.22
C THR A 214 7.30 -12.27 7.73
N GLY A 215 8.29 -11.87 8.50
CA GLY A 215 9.69 -12.15 8.25
C GLY A 215 10.46 -12.41 9.55
N TYR A 216 11.46 -13.26 9.47
CA TYR A 216 12.41 -13.52 10.55
C TYR A 216 13.71 -14.10 9.97
N THR A 217 14.81 -13.58 10.42
CA THR A 217 16.12 -14.21 10.43
C THR A 217 16.79 -13.88 11.77
N GLU A 218 17.85 -14.60 12.13
CA GLU A 218 18.58 -14.33 13.38
C GLU A 218 19.14 -12.90 13.44
N ARG A 219 19.54 -12.34 12.29
CA ARG A 219 20.08 -10.98 12.21
C ARG A 219 18.99 -9.89 12.10
N ALA A 220 17.99 -10.14 11.24
CA ALA A 220 16.91 -9.19 11.04
C ALA A 220 15.94 -9.12 12.24
N LYS A 221 15.90 -10.20 13.07
CA LYS A 221 14.87 -10.42 14.07
C LYS A 221 13.47 -10.43 13.44
N ARG A 222 12.40 -10.28 14.22
CA ARG A 222 11.04 -10.29 13.68
C ARG A 222 10.74 -9.00 12.90
N THR A 223 10.19 -9.18 11.71
CA THR A 223 9.69 -8.13 10.84
C THR A 223 8.27 -8.48 10.42
N LEU A 224 7.40 -7.50 10.34
CA LEU A 224 6.00 -7.72 9.97
C LEU A 224 5.49 -6.54 9.14
N VAL A 225 4.77 -6.87 8.08
CA VAL A 225 3.88 -5.96 7.36
C VAL A 225 2.48 -6.49 7.49
N SER A 226 1.54 -5.66 7.88
CA SER A 226 0.11 -5.97 7.78
C SER A 226 -0.69 -4.81 7.21
N THR A 227 -1.85 -5.11 6.67
CA THR A 227 -2.79 -4.12 6.15
C THR A 227 -4.16 -4.31 6.80
N ALA A 228 -4.86 -3.21 6.98
CA ALA A 228 -6.18 -3.20 7.61
C ALA A 228 -7.12 -2.23 6.90
N SER A 229 -8.41 -2.56 6.88
CA SER A 229 -9.47 -1.69 6.35
C SER A 229 -10.64 -1.65 7.30
N LYS A 230 -11.06 -0.45 7.68
CA LYS A 230 -12.25 -0.20 8.49
C LYS A 230 -12.77 1.20 8.23
N ASP A 231 -14.08 1.37 8.05
CA ASP A 231 -14.74 2.68 7.86
C ASP A 231 -14.09 3.54 6.75
N ASN A 232 -13.75 2.93 5.60
CA ASN A 232 -13.03 3.53 4.48
C ASN A 232 -11.59 4.01 4.81
N MET A 233 -11.04 3.67 5.95
CA MET A 233 -9.61 3.83 6.22
C MET A 233 -8.87 2.59 5.75
N ASN A 234 -7.89 2.75 4.87
CA ASN A 234 -7.02 1.69 4.40
C ASN A 234 -5.62 1.94 4.94
N LEU A 235 -5.20 1.15 5.90
CA LEU A 235 -3.99 1.37 6.67
C LEU A 235 -2.96 0.26 6.44
N VAL A 236 -1.69 0.61 6.48
CA VAL A 236 -0.57 -0.33 6.55
C VAL A 236 0.26 -0.04 7.80
N VAL A 237 0.65 -1.10 8.49
CA VAL A 237 1.65 -1.07 9.55
C VAL A 237 2.83 -1.93 9.13
N VAL A 238 4.02 -1.38 9.32
CA VAL A 238 5.29 -2.10 9.19
C VAL A 238 6.04 -1.99 10.49
N THR A 239 6.54 -3.11 11.02
CA THR A 239 7.47 -3.13 12.14
C THR A 239 8.73 -3.89 11.76
N ILE A 240 9.89 -3.40 12.23
CA ILE A 240 11.20 -4.02 12.05
C ILE A 240 11.87 -4.14 13.42
N GLN A 241 12.43 -5.32 13.71
CA GLN A 241 13.02 -5.66 15.02
C GLN A 241 12.01 -5.46 16.15
N ASP A 242 10.86 -6.12 16.05
CA ASP A 242 9.77 -6.04 17.03
C ASP A 242 9.53 -7.41 17.66
N SER A 243 9.83 -7.56 18.93
CA SER A 243 9.63 -8.81 19.66
C SER A 243 8.15 -9.15 19.90
N ASP A 244 7.27 -8.14 19.90
CA ASP A 244 5.82 -8.28 20.12
C ASP A 244 4.99 -7.68 18.98
N ASP A 245 5.40 -7.98 17.74
CA ASP A 245 4.87 -7.40 16.51
C ASP A 245 3.33 -7.55 16.38
N TRP A 246 2.75 -8.68 16.82
CA TRP A 246 1.31 -8.89 16.76
C TRP A 246 0.53 -7.86 17.58
N ASN A 247 0.94 -7.65 18.83
CA ASN A 247 0.30 -6.68 19.71
C ASN A 247 0.59 -5.24 19.29
N THR A 248 1.82 -4.96 18.81
CA THR A 248 2.17 -3.64 18.25
C THR A 248 1.25 -3.29 17.09
N HIS A 249 1.08 -4.17 16.10
CA HIS A 249 0.23 -3.93 14.95
C HIS A 249 -1.24 -3.73 15.35
N LYS A 250 -1.77 -4.61 16.21
CA LYS A 250 -3.14 -4.51 16.75
C LYS A 250 -3.35 -3.15 17.43
N SER A 251 -2.48 -2.78 18.35
CA SER A 251 -2.60 -1.54 19.13
C SER A 251 -2.53 -0.30 18.22
N LEU A 252 -1.66 -0.29 17.22
CA LEU A 252 -1.55 0.80 16.24
C LEU A 252 -2.83 0.96 15.42
N TYR A 253 -3.45 -0.15 14.95
CA TYR A 253 -4.71 -0.10 14.23
C TYR A 253 -5.86 0.37 15.11
N GLU A 254 -6.03 -0.19 16.30
CA GLU A 254 -7.08 0.20 17.23
C GLU A 254 -6.96 1.68 17.62
N SER A 255 -5.76 2.15 17.92
CA SER A 255 -5.49 3.56 18.17
C SER A 255 -5.85 4.44 16.97
N ALA A 256 -5.50 4.01 15.75
CA ALA A 256 -5.82 4.75 14.53
C ALA A 256 -7.33 4.83 14.29
N PHE A 257 -8.05 3.71 14.37
CA PHE A 257 -9.50 3.67 14.17
C PHE A 257 -10.28 4.49 15.19
N ASN A 258 -9.75 4.60 16.41
CA ASN A 258 -10.35 5.44 17.45
C ASN A 258 -10.02 6.94 17.28
N THR A 259 -8.84 7.26 16.72
CA THR A 259 -8.33 8.64 16.66
C THR A 259 -8.70 9.35 15.36
N TYR A 260 -8.79 8.60 14.25
CA TYR A 260 -8.99 9.14 12.90
C TYR A 260 -10.33 8.71 12.32
N LYS A 261 -10.77 9.47 11.33
CA LYS A 261 -11.92 9.15 10.47
C LYS A 261 -11.54 9.38 9.01
N SER A 262 -12.06 8.56 8.12
CA SER A 262 -11.95 8.78 6.68
C SER A 262 -13.00 9.81 6.25
N LEU A 263 -12.56 10.95 5.74
CA LEU A 263 -13.43 12.03 5.28
C LEU A 263 -13.29 12.20 3.77
N LYS A 264 -14.43 12.26 3.06
CA LYS A 264 -14.46 12.61 1.64
C LYS A 264 -14.15 14.10 1.51
N VAL A 265 -12.98 14.44 0.95
CA VAL A 265 -12.52 15.82 0.78
C VAL A 265 -12.74 16.37 -0.62
N LEU A 266 -12.80 15.49 -1.63
CA LEU A 266 -13.22 15.83 -2.99
C LEU A 266 -14.27 14.82 -3.46
N ASN A 267 -15.30 15.33 -4.13
CA ASN A 267 -16.34 14.52 -4.74
C ASN A 267 -16.25 14.66 -6.26
N LYS A 268 -16.01 13.55 -6.98
CA LYS A 268 -15.86 13.54 -8.44
C LYS A 268 -17.10 14.05 -9.19
N LYS A 269 -18.30 13.88 -8.61
CA LYS A 269 -19.55 14.34 -9.24
C LYS A 269 -19.69 15.86 -9.19
N ASN A 270 -19.18 16.49 -8.15
CA ASN A 270 -19.33 17.93 -7.87
C ASN A 270 -18.00 18.68 -7.97
N PHE A 271 -16.95 18.05 -8.53
CA PHE A 271 -15.64 18.71 -8.71
C PHE A 271 -15.78 19.84 -9.75
N GLN A 272 -15.39 21.03 -9.36
CA GLN A 272 -15.38 22.22 -10.20
C GLN A 272 -14.11 23.03 -9.93
N VAL A 273 -13.58 23.62 -11.01
CA VAL A 273 -12.51 24.61 -10.93
C VAL A 273 -13.10 25.96 -11.25
N LEU A 274 -13.22 26.79 -10.22
CA LEU A 274 -13.79 28.14 -10.37
C LEU A 274 -12.90 29.02 -11.25
N LYS A 275 -13.51 29.81 -12.12
CA LYS A 275 -12.86 30.80 -13.01
C LYS A 275 -11.96 30.21 -14.12
N ASP A 276 -11.93 28.89 -14.34
CA ASP A 276 -11.31 28.35 -15.54
C ASP A 276 -12.27 28.50 -16.73
N LYS A 277 -11.76 29.12 -17.81
CA LYS A 277 -12.49 29.31 -19.09
C LYS A 277 -11.75 28.69 -20.27
N TYR A 278 -10.63 28.03 -20.00
CA TYR A 278 -9.76 27.49 -21.04
C TYR A 278 -10.18 26.09 -21.47
N TYR A 279 -10.60 25.26 -20.51
CA TYR A 279 -11.03 23.89 -20.75
C TYR A 279 -12.55 23.79 -20.79
N ASP A 280 -13.09 22.97 -21.72
CA ASP A 280 -14.56 22.76 -21.80
C ASP A 280 -15.12 22.15 -20.52
N LYS A 281 -14.42 21.15 -19.96
CA LYS A 281 -14.76 20.52 -18.68
C LYS A 281 -13.52 19.95 -18.00
N LEU A 282 -13.41 20.23 -16.70
CA LEU A 282 -12.40 19.64 -15.82
C LEU A 282 -13.06 18.64 -14.88
N TYR A 283 -12.36 17.53 -14.58
CA TYR A 283 -12.87 16.50 -13.68
C TYR A 283 -11.74 15.75 -12.97
N ILE A 284 -12.10 15.05 -11.90
CA ILE A 284 -11.26 14.05 -11.22
C ILE A 284 -11.90 12.67 -11.41
N LYS A 285 -11.07 11.61 -11.50
CA LYS A 285 -11.58 10.25 -11.80
C LYS A 285 -12.29 9.62 -10.61
N ASN A 286 -11.81 9.89 -9.40
CA ASN A 286 -12.30 9.26 -8.18
C ASN A 286 -12.63 10.28 -7.09
N ASP A 287 -13.48 9.88 -6.15
CA ASP A 287 -13.63 10.60 -4.89
C ASP A 287 -12.32 10.52 -4.10
N VAL A 288 -11.90 11.60 -3.45
CA VAL A 288 -10.71 11.63 -2.61
C VAL A 288 -11.11 11.58 -1.15
N TYR A 289 -10.57 10.62 -0.44
CA TYR A 289 -10.73 10.43 0.99
C TYR A 289 -9.42 10.68 1.70
N LEU A 290 -9.45 11.38 2.83
CA LEU A 290 -8.29 11.59 3.70
C LEU A 290 -8.60 11.10 5.11
N THR A 291 -7.64 10.40 5.70
CA THR A 291 -7.70 9.96 7.09
C THR A 291 -7.27 11.11 8.00
N LEU A 292 -8.23 11.69 8.74
CA LEU A 292 -8.06 12.92 9.51
C LEU A 292 -8.51 12.74 10.96
N LYS A 293 -7.86 13.45 11.91
CA LYS A 293 -8.36 13.60 13.27
C LYS A 293 -9.56 14.54 13.32
N LYS A 294 -10.39 14.43 14.34
CA LYS A 294 -11.50 15.38 14.59
C LYS A 294 -10.98 16.83 14.55
N GLY A 295 -11.66 17.66 13.79
CA GLY A 295 -11.31 19.08 13.61
C GLY A 295 -10.25 19.41 12.56
N GLN A 296 -9.42 18.44 12.13
CA GLN A 296 -8.38 18.68 11.10
C GLN A 296 -8.94 19.09 9.74
N SER A 297 -10.18 18.74 9.43
CA SER A 297 -10.83 19.14 8.16
C SER A 297 -10.91 20.64 7.99
N LYS A 298 -10.97 21.41 9.09
CA LYS A 298 -11.01 22.87 9.05
C LYS A 298 -9.68 23.52 8.59
N SER A 299 -8.58 22.76 8.66
CA SER A 299 -7.23 23.19 8.25
C SER A 299 -6.84 22.67 6.87
N LEU A 300 -7.79 22.09 6.11
CA LEU A 300 -7.53 21.65 4.75
C LEU A 300 -7.55 22.85 3.80
N ILE A 301 -6.52 22.91 2.96
CA ILE A 301 -6.37 23.92 1.91
C ILE A 301 -6.20 23.19 0.58
N SER A 302 -6.99 23.57 -0.42
CA SER A 302 -6.90 23.05 -1.79
C SER A 302 -6.25 24.12 -2.67
N HIS A 303 -5.18 23.75 -3.34
CA HIS A 303 -4.45 24.61 -4.28
C HIS A 303 -4.39 23.94 -5.65
N ILE A 304 -5.10 24.49 -6.62
CA ILE A 304 -5.17 23.97 -7.98
C ILE A 304 -4.13 24.66 -8.87
N LYS A 305 -3.27 23.86 -9.51
CA LYS A 305 -2.36 24.31 -10.55
C LYS A 305 -2.76 23.68 -11.88
N LEU A 306 -3.22 24.49 -12.83
CA LEU A 306 -3.50 24.07 -14.21
C LEU A 306 -2.36 24.44 -15.13
N GLU A 307 -2.12 23.60 -16.13
CA GLU A 307 -1.20 23.83 -17.25
C GLU A 307 -2.05 24.09 -18.50
N LYS A 308 -1.83 25.19 -19.20
CA LYS A 308 -2.50 25.48 -20.47
C LYS A 308 -1.83 24.65 -21.58
N LYS A 309 -2.58 23.65 -22.08
CA LYS A 309 -2.14 22.83 -23.24
C LYS A 309 -2.88 23.35 -24.47
N GLU A 310 -2.16 23.83 -25.49
CA GLU A 310 -2.73 24.29 -26.76
C GLU A 310 -3.60 23.21 -27.44
N LYS A 311 -3.19 21.96 -27.33
CA LYS A 311 -3.94 20.78 -27.79
C LYS A 311 -4.10 19.79 -26.64
N TYR A 312 -5.31 19.36 -26.38
CA TYR A 312 -5.58 18.30 -25.39
C TYR A 312 -6.66 17.33 -25.92
N LYS A 313 -6.60 16.11 -25.43
CA LYS A 313 -7.58 15.03 -25.69
C LYS A 313 -8.39 14.74 -24.44
N ASP A 314 -9.50 14.06 -24.63
CA ASP A 314 -10.30 13.56 -23.49
C ASP A 314 -9.44 12.64 -22.62
N GLY A 315 -9.40 12.94 -21.34
CA GLY A 315 -8.63 12.17 -20.37
C GLY A 315 -7.18 12.63 -20.16
N ASP A 316 -6.73 13.67 -20.86
CA ASP A 316 -5.41 14.25 -20.60
C ASP A 316 -5.37 14.89 -19.21
N ILE A 317 -4.26 14.67 -18.50
CA ILE A 317 -3.95 15.40 -17.27
C ILE A 317 -3.54 16.81 -17.65
N VAL A 318 -4.28 17.79 -17.15
CA VAL A 318 -4.09 19.23 -17.42
C VAL A 318 -3.83 20.03 -16.15
N GLY A 319 -3.68 19.38 -15.04
CA GLY A 319 -3.33 20.04 -13.78
C GLY A 319 -3.32 19.10 -12.61
N ILE A 320 -2.98 19.65 -11.46
CA ILE A 320 -2.96 18.93 -10.17
C ILE A 320 -3.66 19.80 -9.13
N ASN A 321 -4.51 19.18 -8.33
CA ASN A 321 -5.00 19.74 -7.09
C ASN A 321 -4.13 19.26 -5.93
N TYR A 322 -3.42 20.17 -5.32
CA TYR A 322 -2.58 19.95 -4.13
C TYR A 322 -3.43 20.17 -2.89
N ILE A 323 -3.58 19.17 -2.05
CA ILE A 323 -4.33 19.26 -0.79
C ILE A 323 -3.35 19.32 0.36
N TYR A 324 -3.41 20.39 1.14
CA TYR A 324 -2.58 20.62 2.31
C TYR A 324 -3.40 20.48 3.60
N LEU A 325 -2.78 20.01 4.64
CA LEU A 325 -3.26 20.08 6.02
C LEU A 325 -2.36 21.06 6.78
N GLY A 326 -2.84 22.28 6.99
CA GLY A 326 -1.99 23.42 7.31
C GLY A 326 -0.95 23.62 6.21
N ASN A 327 0.34 23.64 6.57
CA ASN A 327 1.45 23.81 5.61
C ASN A 327 1.97 22.49 5.03
N LYS A 328 1.42 21.33 5.44
CA LYS A 328 1.90 20.03 4.98
C LYS A 328 1.08 19.52 3.82
N LEU A 329 1.73 19.24 2.68
CA LEU A 329 1.11 18.55 1.56
C LEU A 329 0.71 17.12 1.98
N VAL A 330 -0.57 16.76 1.83
CA VAL A 330 -1.11 15.45 2.23
C VAL A 330 -1.69 14.64 1.06
N HIS A 331 -1.99 15.29 -0.07
CA HIS A 331 -2.47 14.59 -1.27
C HIS A 331 -2.24 15.43 -2.53
N LYS A 332 -2.07 14.74 -3.67
CA LYS A 332 -2.04 15.32 -5.03
C LYS A 332 -3.07 14.59 -5.87
N GLU A 333 -4.07 15.30 -6.37
CA GLU A 333 -5.10 14.73 -7.22
C GLU A 333 -4.96 15.24 -8.66
N PRO A 334 -4.73 14.37 -9.66
CA PRO A 334 -4.69 14.76 -11.06
C PRO A 334 -6.03 15.32 -11.52
N ILE A 335 -5.98 16.43 -12.28
CA ILE A 335 -7.13 17.03 -12.92
C ILE A 335 -7.09 16.70 -14.40
N TYR A 336 -8.19 16.17 -14.90
CA TYR A 336 -8.34 15.73 -16.29
C TYR A 336 -9.24 16.69 -17.06
N ALA A 337 -8.94 16.88 -18.36
CA ALA A 337 -9.79 17.62 -19.27
C ALA A 337 -10.70 16.67 -20.07
N LYS A 338 -11.90 17.15 -20.38
CA LYS A 338 -12.83 16.52 -21.32
C LYS A 338 -13.30 17.56 -22.31
N ARG A 339 -13.28 17.26 -23.61
CA ARG A 339 -13.92 18.06 -24.64
C ARG A 339 -15.43 17.81 -24.63
N ILE A 340 -16.19 18.86 -24.59
CA ILE A 340 -17.62 18.80 -24.83
C ILE A 340 -17.80 19.00 -26.35
N SER A 341 -18.10 17.91 -27.08
CA SER A 341 -18.48 18.08 -28.48
C SER A 341 -19.69 19.02 -28.47
N LYS A 342 -19.56 20.23 -29.05
CA LYS A 342 -20.69 21.07 -29.35
C LYS A 342 -21.57 20.22 -30.27
N LYS A 343 -22.59 19.57 -29.71
CA LYS A 343 -23.68 18.97 -30.50
C LYS A 343 -24.11 20.08 -31.46
N ASN A 344 -23.90 19.85 -32.76
CA ASN A 344 -24.22 20.79 -33.79
C ASN A 344 -25.55 21.43 -33.50
N SER A 345 -25.53 22.72 -33.18
CA SER A 345 -26.69 23.60 -33.22
C SER A 345 -27.22 23.76 -34.66
N SER A 346 -26.79 22.89 -35.59
CA SER A 346 -27.14 22.95 -36.98
C SER A 346 -28.63 22.64 -37.23
N LEU A 347 -29.30 21.88 -36.35
CA LEU A 347 -30.75 21.67 -36.49
C LEU A 347 -31.56 22.90 -36.15
N LEU A 348 -31.23 23.57 -35.05
CA LEU A 348 -31.91 24.83 -34.65
C LEU A 348 -31.54 25.97 -35.55
N SER A 349 -30.34 26.03 -36.10
CA SER A 349 -29.94 27.05 -37.10
C SER A 349 -30.57 26.77 -38.46
N LYS A 350 -30.76 25.52 -38.84
CA LYS A 350 -31.49 25.14 -40.05
C LYS A 350 -33.00 25.43 -39.91
N ILE A 351 -33.60 25.17 -38.76
CA ILE A 351 -34.98 25.51 -38.47
C ILE A 351 -35.17 27.03 -38.41
N ARG A 352 -34.26 27.81 -37.85
CA ARG A 352 -34.32 29.28 -37.87
C ARG A 352 -34.12 29.88 -39.27
N LYS A 353 -33.34 29.26 -40.13
CA LYS A 353 -33.21 29.69 -41.54
C LYS A 353 -34.46 29.33 -42.35
N TRP A 354 -35.12 28.23 -42.04
CA TRP A 354 -36.35 27.82 -42.70
C TRP A 354 -37.54 28.75 -42.34
N ILE A 355 -37.65 29.16 -41.07
CA ILE A 355 -38.71 30.10 -40.58
C ILE A 355 -38.48 31.56 -41.05
N LYS A 356 -37.30 31.93 -41.56
CA LYS A 356 -37.02 33.30 -42.07
C LYS A 356 -37.13 33.45 -43.55
N ASN A 357 -37.45 32.40 -44.27
CA ASN A 357 -37.58 32.39 -45.73
C ASN A 357 -39.03 32.09 -46.18
N ASP A 358 -40.00 32.13 -45.27
CA ASP A 358 -41.44 32.29 -45.51
C ASP A 358 -41.85 33.63 -44.90
#